data_2c6ce4d1d150e2551bfd2dc427099043
#
_entry.id   2c6ce4d1d150e2551bfd2dc427099043
#
_cell.length_a   1.000
_cell.length_b   1.000
_cell.length_c   1.000
_cell.angle_alpha   90.00
_cell.angle_beta   90.00
_cell.angle_gamma   90.00
#
_symmetry.space_group_name_H-M   'P 1'
#
loop_
_entity.id
_entity.type
_entity.pdbx_description
1 polymer ?
#
loop_
_entity_poly.entity_id
_entity_poly.type
_entity_poly.pdbx_seq_one_letter_code
_entity_poly.pdbx_strand_id
1 'polypeptide(L)'
;MAKKFICSVCGYIHEGNEAPEQCPLCKVSKDKFTEMAEENKALEFVTEHKIGDGKVDHPEILEGLNNHFMGECTEVGMYLAMSRQADREGYPEIAEAFKRYAFEEAEHASKFAELLGDCVWDTKTNLEKRMNAESGACAD
;
A
#
# COMPACT_ATOMS: atom_id res chain seq x y z
N MET A 1 -24.03 21.99 -15.69
CA MET A 1 -23.74 20.71 -14.98
C MET A 1 -24.42 20.79 -13.64
N ALA A 2 -24.95 19.67 -13.11
CA ALA A 2 -25.55 19.65 -11.78
C ALA A 2 -24.47 19.88 -10.73
N LYS A 3 -24.76 20.74 -9.76
CA LYS A 3 -23.86 21.02 -8.64
C LYS A 3 -24.05 19.96 -7.55
N LYS A 4 -23.06 19.79 -6.69
CA LYS A 4 -23.14 18.92 -5.51
C LYS A 4 -23.14 19.76 -4.25
N PHE A 5 -24.04 19.40 -3.31
CA PHE A 5 -24.17 20.06 -2.02
C PHE A 5 -24.06 19.02 -0.91
N ILE A 6 -23.16 19.22 0.03
CA ILE A 6 -23.00 18.34 1.17
C ILE A 6 -23.68 18.91 2.42
N CYS A 7 -24.45 18.07 3.11
CA CYS A 7 -25.01 18.40 4.42
C CYS A 7 -23.90 18.35 5.48
N SER A 8 -23.64 19.47 6.14
CA SER A 8 -22.61 19.59 7.19
C SER A 8 -22.90 18.79 8.46
N VAL A 9 -24.13 18.29 8.63
CA VAL A 9 -24.58 17.56 9.83
C VAL A 9 -24.46 16.04 9.65
N CYS A 10 -24.87 15.49 8.49
CA CYS A 10 -24.91 14.04 8.28
C CYS A 10 -24.11 13.56 7.06
N GLY A 11 -23.47 14.46 6.31
CA GLY A 11 -22.67 14.09 5.13
C GLY A 11 -23.48 13.71 3.89
N TYR A 12 -24.83 13.81 3.90
CA TYR A 12 -25.64 13.54 2.72
C TYR A 12 -25.26 14.46 1.58
N ILE A 13 -25.08 13.89 0.38
CA ILE A 13 -24.77 14.64 -0.83
C ILE A 13 -26.02 14.72 -1.71
N HIS A 14 -26.39 15.95 -2.05
CA HIS A 14 -27.44 16.27 -2.99
C HIS A 14 -26.86 16.73 -4.33
N GLU A 15 -27.39 16.20 -5.43
CA GLU A 15 -27.03 16.65 -6.76
C GLU A 15 -28.21 17.44 -7.34
N GLY A 16 -27.98 18.69 -7.73
CA GLY A 16 -29.01 19.58 -8.26
C GLY A 16 -28.46 20.95 -8.61
N ASN A 17 -29.35 21.85 -9.05
CA ASN A 17 -28.95 23.24 -9.33
C ASN A 17 -28.80 24.08 -8.06
N GLU A 18 -29.44 23.65 -6.98
CA GLU A 18 -29.39 24.28 -5.67
C GLU A 18 -29.57 23.24 -4.55
N ALA A 19 -29.20 23.61 -3.31
CA ALA A 19 -29.38 22.76 -2.15
C ALA A 19 -30.88 22.53 -1.85
N PRO A 20 -31.27 21.32 -1.36
CA PRO A 20 -32.65 21.03 -1.02
C PRO A 20 -33.08 21.86 0.18
N GLU A 21 -34.37 22.22 0.26
CA GLU A 21 -34.91 23.00 1.36
C GLU A 21 -34.73 22.31 2.73
N GLN A 22 -34.73 20.98 2.73
CA GLN A 22 -34.51 20.16 3.91
C GLN A 22 -33.72 18.90 3.57
N CYS A 23 -32.77 18.51 4.41
CA CYS A 23 -32.04 17.27 4.26
C CYS A 23 -32.97 16.05 4.35
N PRO A 24 -33.00 15.15 3.35
CA PRO A 24 -33.87 13.98 3.39
C PRO A 24 -33.51 12.99 4.50
N LEU A 25 -32.27 12.98 4.99
CA LEU A 25 -31.80 12.08 6.05
C LEU A 25 -31.98 12.67 7.43
N CYS A 26 -31.37 13.81 7.73
CA CYS A 26 -31.35 14.36 9.09
C CYS A 26 -32.31 15.53 9.33
N LYS A 27 -33.09 15.91 8.30
CA LYS A 27 -34.15 16.93 8.38
C LYS A 27 -33.69 18.35 8.72
N VAL A 28 -32.41 18.65 8.69
CA VAL A 28 -31.91 20.02 8.83
C VAL A 28 -32.22 20.85 7.59
N SER A 29 -32.32 22.16 7.80
CA SER A 29 -32.65 23.14 6.76
C SER A 29 -31.49 23.36 5.77
N LYS A 30 -31.85 23.99 4.64
CA LYS A 30 -30.96 24.30 3.51
C LYS A 30 -29.67 25.01 3.90
N ASP A 31 -29.70 25.84 4.95
CA ASP A 31 -28.53 26.59 5.44
C ASP A 31 -27.36 25.70 5.95
N LYS A 32 -27.63 24.40 6.17
CA LYS A 32 -26.64 23.40 6.56
C LYS A 32 -26.00 22.69 5.37
N PHE A 33 -26.30 23.08 4.15
CA PHE A 33 -25.67 22.57 2.97
C PHE A 33 -24.57 23.53 2.48
N THR A 34 -23.44 22.95 2.13
CA THR A 34 -22.33 23.66 1.49
C THR A 34 -22.17 23.16 0.06
N GLU A 35 -22.06 24.06 -0.91
CA GLU A 35 -21.73 23.70 -2.29
C GLU A 35 -20.33 23.08 -2.31
N MET A 36 -20.24 21.87 -2.82
CA MET A 36 -18.95 21.24 -3.09
C MET A 36 -18.40 21.86 -4.37
N ALA A 37 -17.28 22.57 -4.27
CA ALA A 37 -16.54 22.93 -5.44
C ALA A 37 -16.21 21.65 -6.22
N GLU A 38 -16.42 21.63 -7.54
CA GLU A 38 -15.84 20.59 -8.38
C GLU A 38 -14.31 20.71 -8.27
N GLU A 39 -13.74 20.07 -7.28
CA GLU A 39 -12.31 19.83 -7.25
C GLU A 39 -11.97 18.75 -8.29
N ASN A 40 -12.12 19.10 -9.56
CA ASN A 40 -11.38 18.47 -10.64
C ASN A 40 -9.93 19.00 -10.63
N LYS A 41 -9.33 19.12 -9.44
CA LYS A 41 -7.89 19.06 -9.36
C LYS A 41 -7.54 17.61 -9.61
N ALA A 42 -7.03 17.32 -10.81
CA ALA A 42 -6.26 16.10 -11.02
C ALA A 42 -5.31 15.99 -9.83
N LEU A 43 -5.33 14.85 -9.13
CA LEU A 43 -4.42 14.60 -8.03
C LEU A 43 -3.01 14.83 -8.54
N GLU A 44 -2.39 15.93 -8.12
CA GLU A 44 -1.02 16.26 -8.45
C GLU A 44 -0.14 15.62 -7.38
N PHE A 45 0.46 14.50 -7.72
CA PHE A 45 1.42 13.85 -6.84
C PHE A 45 2.73 14.65 -6.84
N VAL A 46 3.37 14.76 -5.69
CA VAL A 46 4.67 15.42 -5.54
C VAL A 46 5.73 14.76 -6.42
N THR A 47 5.66 13.45 -6.54
CA THR A 47 6.48 12.65 -7.46
C THR A 47 5.63 11.54 -8.10
N GLU A 48 6.03 11.11 -9.28
CA GLU A 48 5.54 9.89 -9.90
C GLU A 48 6.37 8.72 -9.39
N HIS A 49 5.73 7.66 -8.85
CA HIS A 49 6.45 6.47 -8.39
C HIS A 49 7.23 5.81 -9.53
N LYS A 50 8.51 5.59 -9.31
CA LYS A 50 9.42 4.90 -10.25
C LYS A 50 10.27 3.91 -9.50
N ILE A 51 10.54 2.77 -10.12
CA ILE A 51 11.50 1.80 -9.59
C ILE A 51 12.88 2.46 -9.51
N GLY A 52 13.50 2.40 -8.34
CA GLY A 52 14.81 3.01 -8.07
C GLY A 52 14.77 4.45 -7.55
N ASP A 53 13.61 4.97 -7.19
CA ASP A 53 13.46 6.35 -6.65
C ASP A 53 14.26 6.58 -5.36
N GLY A 54 14.62 5.53 -4.63
CA GLY A 54 15.46 5.59 -3.45
C GLY A 54 16.97 5.65 -3.75
N LYS A 55 17.39 5.52 -5.01
CA LYS A 55 18.80 5.64 -5.42
C LYS A 55 19.25 7.10 -5.47
N VAL A 56 19.45 7.66 -4.30
CA VAL A 56 19.95 9.02 -4.13
C VAL A 56 21.49 9.01 -3.92
N ASP A 57 22.16 10.11 -4.24
CA ASP A 57 23.60 10.27 -3.99
C ASP A 57 23.87 10.55 -2.51
N HIS A 58 23.51 9.60 -1.66
CA HIS A 58 23.66 9.68 -0.22
C HIS A 58 23.88 8.27 0.37
N PRO A 59 25.14 7.90 0.68
CA PRO A 59 25.50 6.54 1.09
C PRO A 59 24.72 6.03 2.32
N GLU A 60 24.50 6.87 3.33
CA GLU A 60 23.78 6.49 4.55
C GLU A 60 22.31 6.14 4.28
N ILE A 61 21.66 6.82 3.33
CA ILE A 61 20.29 6.51 2.92
C ILE A 61 20.24 5.16 2.20
N LEU A 62 21.17 4.92 1.28
CA LEU A 62 21.26 3.64 0.57
C LEU A 62 21.54 2.48 1.51
N GLU A 63 22.47 2.66 2.46
CA GLU A 63 22.75 1.66 3.50
C GLU A 63 21.50 1.39 4.35
N GLY A 64 20.78 2.44 4.78
CA GLY A 64 19.53 2.31 5.53
C GLY A 64 18.47 1.52 4.78
N LEU A 65 18.24 1.83 3.50
CA LEU A 65 17.27 1.11 2.65
C LEU A 65 17.64 -0.36 2.49
N ASN A 66 18.92 -0.68 2.27
CA ASN A 66 19.38 -2.07 2.18
C ASN A 66 19.21 -2.82 3.50
N ASN A 67 19.53 -2.19 4.63
CA ASN A 67 19.39 -2.79 5.96
C ASN A 67 17.91 -3.08 6.26
N HIS A 68 17.00 -2.16 5.95
CA HIS A 68 15.56 -2.40 6.08
C HIS A 68 15.10 -3.53 5.17
N PHE A 69 15.46 -3.51 3.89
CA PHE A 69 15.10 -4.60 2.96
C PHE A 69 15.53 -5.98 3.49
N MET A 70 16.76 -6.10 3.97
CA MET A 70 17.28 -7.36 4.54
C MET A 70 16.59 -7.74 5.84
N GLY A 71 16.27 -6.76 6.69
CA GLY A 71 15.52 -6.95 7.93
C GLY A 71 14.14 -7.54 7.67
N GLU A 72 13.37 -6.90 6.82
CA GLU A 72 12.01 -7.34 6.46
C GLU A 72 12.01 -8.75 5.82
N CYS A 73 12.94 -9.03 4.90
CA CYS A 73 13.09 -10.36 4.32
C CYS A 73 13.40 -11.43 5.38
N THR A 74 14.20 -11.08 6.39
CA THR A 74 14.52 -11.97 7.51
C THR A 74 13.29 -12.23 8.36
N GLU A 75 12.51 -11.21 8.66
CA GLU A 75 11.28 -11.32 9.47
C GLU A 75 10.22 -12.18 8.79
N VAL A 76 10.07 -12.10 7.48
CA VAL A 76 9.19 -13.03 6.71
C VAL A 76 9.53 -14.49 7.04
N GLY A 77 10.81 -14.85 6.95
CA GLY A 77 11.26 -16.21 7.23
C GLY A 77 11.04 -16.61 8.69
N MET A 78 11.35 -15.72 9.63
CA MET A 78 11.16 -15.92 11.07
C MET A 78 9.69 -16.14 11.41
N TYR A 79 8.78 -15.29 10.99
CA TYR A 79 7.36 -15.41 11.30
C TYR A 79 6.74 -16.66 10.66
N LEU A 80 7.13 -17.06 9.47
CA LEU A 80 6.70 -18.33 8.90
C LEU A 80 7.20 -19.54 9.69
N ALA A 81 8.41 -19.50 10.21
CA ALA A 81 8.94 -20.55 11.08
C ALA A 81 8.21 -20.60 12.43
N MET A 82 7.93 -19.43 13.05
CA MET A 82 7.15 -19.30 14.27
C MET A 82 5.71 -19.79 14.08
N SER A 83 5.09 -19.52 12.92
CA SER A 83 3.79 -20.06 12.57
C SER A 83 3.76 -21.58 12.59
N ARG A 84 4.73 -22.23 11.94
CA ARG A 84 4.84 -23.70 11.96
C ARG A 84 5.06 -24.26 13.35
N GLN A 85 5.80 -23.56 14.19
CA GLN A 85 6.02 -23.98 15.58
C GLN A 85 4.75 -23.89 16.42
N ALA A 86 4.02 -22.77 16.30
CA ALA A 86 2.74 -22.59 16.98
C ALA A 86 1.72 -23.66 16.57
N ASP A 87 1.70 -24.04 15.29
CA ASP A 87 0.83 -25.10 14.77
C ASP A 87 1.17 -26.47 15.37
N ARG A 88 2.46 -26.82 15.49
CA ARG A 88 2.91 -28.07 16.13
C ARG A 88 2.59 -28.12 17.62
N GLU A 89 2.54 -26.98 18.29
CA GLU A 89 2.21 -26.84 19.70
C GLU A 89 0.69 -26.78 19.96
N GLY A 90 -0.14 -26.75 18.91
CA GLY A 90 -1.59 -26.74 19.01
C GLY A 90 -2.21 -25.37 19.22
N TYR A 91 -1.55 -24.29 18.72
CA TYR A 91 -2.02 -22.91 18.79
C TYR A 91 -2.36 -22.36 17.38
N PRO A 92 -3.43 -22.86 16.72
CA PRO A 92 -3.72 -22.52 15.33
C PRO A 92 -4.01 -21.03 15.13
N GLU A 93 -4.62 -20.34 16.08
CA GLU A 93 -4.90 -18.91 15.99
C GLU A 93 -3.61 -18.08 16.03
N ILE A 94 -2.61 -18.51 16.81
CA ILE A 94 -1.29 -17.89 16.87
C ILE A 94 -0.51 -18.18 15.60
N ALA A 95 -0.60 -19.40 15.08
CA ALA A 95 0.01 -19.78 13.80
C ALA A 95 -0.50 -18.90 12.65
N GLU A 96 -1.80 -18.67 12.60
CA GLU A 96 -2.42 -17.82 11.59
C GLU A 96 -2.04 -16.34 11.75
N ALA A 97 -1.89 -15.85 12.99
CA ALA A 97 -1.42 -14.50 13.26
C ALA A 97 0.02 -14.30 12.74
N PHE A 98 0.93 -15.25 12.98
CA PHE A 98 2.30 -15.18 12.46
C PHE A 98 2.36 -15.21 10.94
N LYS A 99 1.50 -15.99 10.26
CA LYS A 99 1.41 -15.94 8.78
C LYS A 99 1.01 -14.56 8.29
N ARG A 100 0.03 -13.92 8.92
CA ARG A 100 -0.38 -12.56 8.55
C ARG A 100 0.77 -11.59 8.68
N TYR A 101 1.49 -11.60 9.81
CA TYR A 101 2.66 -10.74 9.99
C TYR A 101 3.73 -11.00 8.94
N ALA A 102 4.01 -12.26 8.61
CA ALA A 102 4.94 -12.57 7.52
C ALA A 102 4.55 -11.92 6.18
N PHE A 103 3.26 -11.86 5.86
CA PHE A 103 2.78 -11.18 4.65
C PHE A 103 2.89 -9.66 4.76
N GLU A 104 2.68 -9.07 5.93
CA GLU A 104 2.88 -7.64 6.17
C GLU A 104 4.36 -7.28 5.96
N GLU A 105 5.30 -8.05 6.51
CA GLU A 105 6.74 -7.83 6.29
C GLU A 105 7.16 -8.06 4.84
N ALA A 106 6.51 -8.99 4.13
CA ALA A 106 6.75 -9.17 2.70
C ALA A 106 6.33 -7.94 1.88
N GLU A 107 5.22 -7.28 2.24
CA GLU A 107 4.79 -6.02 1.64
C GLU A 107 5.79 -4.88 1.94
N HIS A 108 6.31 -4.78 3.18
CA HIS A 108 7.34 -3.82 3.54
C HIS A 108 8.62 -4.06 2.71
N ALA A 109 9.11 -5.30 2.68
CA ALA A 109 10.27 -5.69 1.88
C ALA A 109 10.11 -5.32 0.40
N SER A 110 8.92 -5.56 -0.17
CA SER A 110 8.64 -5.25 -1.58
C SER A 110 8.81 -3.77 -1.88
N LYS A 111 8.39 -2.88 -0.97
CA LYS A 111 8.53 -1.43 -1.13
C LYS A 111 9.98 -0.98 -1.08
N PHE A 112 10.79 -1.56 -0.19
CA PHE A 112 12.23 -1.30 -0.17
C PHE A 112 12.92 -1.82 -1.43
N ALA A 113 12.50 -2.98 -1.95
CA ALA A 113 13.00 -3.51 -3.22
C ALA A 113 12.70 -2.58 -4.40
N GLU A 114 11.51 -1.99 -4.46
CA GLU A 114 11.13 -1.00 -5.46
C GLU A 114 11.94 0.29 -5.33
N LEU A 115 12.13 0.80 -4.12
CA LEU A 115 12.95 1.99 -3.88
C LEU A 115 14.41 1.79 -4.28
N LEU A 116 14.99 0.64 -3.97
CA LEU A 116 16.36 0.28 -4.36
C LEU A 116 16.48 0.02 -5.86
N GLY A 117 15.49 -0.64 -6.48
CA GLY A 117 15.44 -0.92 -7.90
C GLY A 117 16.49 -1.90 -8.42
N ASP A 118 17.17 -2.64 -7.53
CA ASP A 118 18.27 -3.54 -7.89
C ASP A 118 17.80 -4.94 -8.30
N CYS A 119 16.58 -5.30 -7.94
CA CYS A 119 15.99 -6.63 -8.19
C CYS A 119 14.61 -6.58 -8.87
N VAL A 120 14.19 -5.42 -9.35
CA VAL A 120 12.88 -5.24 -10.00
C VAL A 120 13.08 -4.56 -11.37
N TRP A 121 12.60 -5.21 -12.41
CA TRP A 121 12.66 -4.75 -13.81
C TRP A 121 11.28 -4.89 -14.46
N ASP A 122 11.21 -4.75 -15.80
CA ASP A 122 10.01 -5.13 -16.53
C ASP A 122 9.72 -6.64 -16.40
N THR A 123 8.48 -7.03 -16.63
CA THR A 123 8.02 -8.42 -16.40
C THR A 123 8.85 -9.46 -17.15
N LYS A 124 9.22 -9.18 -18.41
CA LYS A 124 10.01 -10.11 -19.22
C LYS A 124 11.41 -10.31 -18.61
N THR A 125 12.07 -9.24 -18.27
CA THR A 125 13.38 -9.25 -17.64
C THR A 125 13.36 -9.94 -16.27
N ASN A 126 12.32 -9.69 -15.45
CA ASN A 126 12.14 -10.37 -14.17
C ASN A 126 12.03 -11.89 -14.35
N LEU A 127 11.24 -12.35 -15.31
CA LEU A 127 11.08 -13.78 -15.62
C LEU A 127 12.42 -14.41 -16.08
N GLU A 128 13.12 -13.77 -17.00
CA GLU A 128 14.42 -14.26 -17.51
C GLU A 128 15.45 -14.37 -16.39
N LYS A 129 15.56 -13.34 -15.56
CA LYS A 129 16.53 -13.32 -14.45
C LYS A 129 16.21 -14.36 -13.39
N ARG A 130 14.93 -14.53 -13.02
CA ARG A 130 14.52 -15.54 -12.03
C ARG A 130 14.72 -16.94 -12.55
N MET A 131 14.31 -17.23 -13.79
CA MET A 131 14.53 -18.52 -14.42
C MET A 131 16.03 -18.90 -14.44
N ASN A 132 16.90 -17.96 -14.80
CA ASN A 132 18.34 -18.20 -14.84
C ASN A 132 18.93 -18.43 -13.43
N ALA A 133 18.47 -17.68 -12.43
CA ALA A 133 18.94 -17.83 -11.05
C ALA A 133 18.53 -19.20 -10.48
N GLU A 134 17.27 -19.63 -10.67
CA GLU A 134 16.80 -20.93 -10.20
C GLU A 134 17.49 -22.09 -10.93
N SER A 135 17.73 -21.94 -12.25
CA SER A 135 18.46 -22.93 -13.03
C SER A 135 19.92 -23.08 -12.56
N GLY A 136 20.58 -21.98 -12.16
CA GLY A 136 21.91 -22.00 -11.56
C GLY A 136 21.93 -22.69 -10.19
N ALA A 137 20.95 -22.42 -9.35
CA ALA A 137 20.83 -23.04 -8.02
C ALA A 137 20.55 -24.56 -8.06
N CYS A 138 20.00 -25.06 -9.17
CA CYS A 138 19.77 -26.51 -9.36
C CYS A 138 21.00 -27.24 -9.92
N ALA A 139 22.05 -26.52 -10.33
CA ALA A 139 23.25 -27.11 -10.98
C ALA A 139 24.37 -27.42 -9.97
N ASP A 140 24.26 -26.96 -8.73
CA ASP A 140 25.17 -27.22 -7.60
C ASP A 140 24.64 -28.39 -6.73
#